data_d8c13ba4c4230ec01756911d4823fc4c
#
_entry.id   d8c13ba4c4230ec01756911d4823fc4c
#
_cell.length_a   1.000
_cell.length_b   1.000
_cell.length_c   1.000
_cell.angle_alpha   90.00
_cell.angle_beta   90.00
_cell.angle_gamma   90.00
#
_symmetry.space_group_name_H-M   'P 1'
#
loop_
_entity.id
_entity.type
_entity.pdbx_description
1 polymer ?
#
loop_
_entity_poly.entity_id
_entity_poly.type
_entity_poly.pdbx_seq_one_letter_code
_entity_poly.pdbx_strand_id
1 'polypeptide(L)'
;MIASRPLTQDHDFPGTMTVALQGVVVIVSDDPGTIGKVAPVCEFLELRVEVVSAGVDLTQALREHRPMAVISDVDGEEQDGFHTMKVIARYNRDLPIMLLTGGDSVLMGAADAVQDMWGLTSVTRTSGFPMAGQLVAFLFGAGRRTGGMRLVPI
;
A
#
# COMPACT_ATOMS: atom_id res chain seq x y z
N MET A 1 18.71 40.84 9.33
CA MET A 1 18.66 40.09 9.57
C MET A 1 18.34 39.65 9.70
N ILE A 2 18.33 40.25 9.06
CA ILE A 2 18.20 39.48 9.13
C ILE A 2 17.88 38.91 9.05
N ALA A 3 17.95 39.42 8.57
CA ALA A 3 17.88 38.52 8.59
C ALA A 3 17.60 37.84 8.47
N SER A 4 17.58 38.11 7.89
CA SER A 4 17.44 37.03 7.94
C SER A 4 16.87 36.42 7.86
N ARG A 5 16.78 36.70 7.29
CA ARG A 5 16.48 35.67 7.31
C ARG A 5 15.84 35.01 7.21
N PRO A 6 15.85 35.49 6.89
CA PRO A 6 15.56 34.52 6.90
C PRO A 6 15.10 33.74 6.86
N LEU A 7 15.06 33.87 6.39
CA LEU A 7 14.90 32.81 6.53
C LEU A 7 14.50 32.15 6.76
N THR A 8 14.44 32.60 6.56
CA THR A 8 14.32 31.63 6.97
C THR A 8 13.72 31.14 7.32
N GLN A 9 13.70 31.56 7.12
CA GLN A 9 13.45 30.86 7.65
C GLN A 9 12.76 30.28 8.06
N ASP A 10 12.81 30.94 7.73
CA ASP A 10 12.43 30.30 8.23
C ASP A 10 12.02 29.76 8.60
N HIS A 11 12.20 29.81 8.51
CA HIS A 11 12.15 29.05 8.98
C HIS A 11 12.08 28.40 9.64
N ASP A 12 12.30 28.38 9.51
CA ASP A 12 12.49 27.76 10.31
C ASP A 12 11.94 27.11 11.03
N PHE A 13 11.73 27.05 11.09
CA PHE A 13 11.06 26.58 11.79
C PHE A 13 10.26 25.60 11.96
N PRO A 14 10.32 25.02 12.69
CA PRO A 14 9.61 23.76 12.78
C PRO A 14 8.33 23.74 11.95
N GLY A 15 7.76 24.86 11.79
CA GLY A 15 6.59 24.99 10.91
C GLY A 15 6.86 24.69 9.45
N THR A 16 8.11 24.50 9.08
CA THR A 16 8.48 24.18 7.69
C THR A 16 8.66 22.68 7.45
N MET A 17 8.28 21.85 8.41
CA MET A 17 8.40 20.40 8.25
C MET A 17 7.04 19.82 7.85
N THR A 18 7.07 18.80 7.04
CA THR A 18 5.88 18.03 6.67
C THR A 18 6.22 16.55 6.70
N VAL A 19 5.18 15.73 6.65
CA VAL A 19 5.34 14.27 6.66
C VAL A 19 5.29 13.76 5.23
N ALA A 20 6.27 12.94 4.87
CA ALA A 20 6.30 12.26 3.57
C ALA A 20 6.33 10.75 3.79
N LEU A 21 5.80 10.02 2.82
CA LEU A 21 5.90 8.56 2.80
C LEU A 21 7.24 8.15 2.20
N GLN A 22 7.74 7.00 2.62
CA GLN A 22 8.89 6.37 2.00
C GLN A 22 8.72 4.86 2.07
N GLY A 23 9.19 4.18 1.05
CA GLY A 23 9.14 2.74 1.02
C GLY A 23 8.74 2.21 -0.35
N VAL A 24 8.39 0.93 -0.37
CA VAL A 24 8.00 0.21 -1.56
C VAL A 24 6.58 -0.30 -1.41
N VAL A 25 5.79 -0.17 -2.46
CA VAL A 25 4.46 -0.78 -2.55
C VAL A 25 4.53 -1.91 -3.57
N VAL A 26 4.12 -3.10 -3.18
CA VAL A 26 4.01 -4.23 -4.10
C VAL A 26 2.58 -4.27 -4.63
N ILE A 27 2.44 -4.27 -5.94
CA ILE A 27 1.15 -4.42 -6.62
C ILE A 27 1.10 -5.82 -7.20
N VAL A 28 0.16 -6.64 -6.73
CA VAL A 28 -0.04 -7.99 -7.25
C VAL A 28 -1.21 -7.96 -8.21
N SER A 29 -0.92 -7.94 -9.49
CA SER A 29 -1.94 -7.84 -10.54
C SER A 29 -1.35 -8.19 -11.89
N ASP A 30 -2.16 -8.85 -12.73
CA ASP A 30 -1.85 -9.05 -14.14
C ASP A 30 -2.62 -8.09 -15.04
N ASP A 31 -3.45 -7.23 -14.46
CA ASP A 31 -4.30 -6.31 -15.20
C ASP A 31 -3.60 -4.97 -15.40
N PRO A 32 -3.22 -4.62 -16.65
CA PRO A 32 -2.60 -3.32 -16.91
C PRO A 32 -3.48 -2.13 -16.50
N GLY A 33 -4.80 -2.29 -16.52
CA GLY A 33 -5.72 -1.24 -16.09
C GLY A 33 -5.59 -0.94 -14.60
N THR A 34 -5.50 -1.98 -13.78
CA THR A 34 -5.28 -1.83 -12.34
C THR A 34 -3.93 -1.16 -12.07
N ILE A 35 -2.88 -1.67 -12.68
CA ILE A 35 -1.53 -1.13 -12.51
C ILE A 35 -1.49 0.33 -12.92
N GLY A 36 -2.09 0.65 -14.07
CA GLY A 36 -2.09 2.02 -14.62
C GLY A 36 -2.86 3.03 -13.78
N LYS A 37 -3.73 2.57 -12.88
CA LYS A 37 -4.48 3.45 -11.97
C LYS A 37 -3.85 3.54 -10.59
N VAL A 38 -3.21 2.50 -10.14
CA VAL A 38 -2.62 2.43 -8.80
C VAL A 38 -1.20 2.98 -8.78
N ALA A 39 -0.36 2.57 -9.72
CA ALA A 39 1.04 2.96 -9.74
C ALA A 39 1.26 4.47 -9.76
N PRO A 40 0.52 5.26 -10.58
CA PRO A 40 0.72 6.71 -10.58
C PRO A 40 0.45 7.37 -9.24
N VAL A 41 -0.52 6.87 -8.46
CA VAL A 41 -0.81 7.42 -7.13
C VAL A 41 0.37 7.17 -6.20
N CYS A 42 0.92 5.96 -6.23
CA CYS A 42 2.09 5.63 -5.41
C CYS A 42 3.29 6.51 -5.80
N GLU A 43 3.52 6.67 -7.09
CA GLU A 43 4.64 7.47 -7.59
C GLU A 43 4.47 8.95 -7.25
N PHE A 44 3.24 9.44 -7.30
CA PHE A 44 2.95 10.81 -6.88
C PHE A 44 3.35 11.03 -5.41
N LEU A 45 3.19 10.01 -4.58
CA LEU A 45 3.58 10.04 -3.18
C LEU A 45 5.06 9.70 -2.96
N GLU A 46 5.82 9.58 -4.04
CA GLU A 46 7.26 9.27 -4.03
C GLU A 46 7.58 7.89 -3.46
N LEU A 47 6.63 6.96 -3.59
CA LEU A 47 6.83 5.57 -3.21
C LEU A 47 7.32 4.78 -4.43
N ARG A 48 8.20 3.82 -4.19
CA ARG A 48 8.61 2.89 -5.23
C ARG A 48 7.54 1.84 -5.42
N VAL A 49 7.36 1.41 -6.67
CA VAL A 49 6.36 0.41 -7.03
C VAL A 49 7.06 -0.79 -7.62
N GLU A 50 6.72 -1.99 -7.11
CA GLU A 50 7.14 -3.25 -7.68
C GLU A 50 5.89 -4.03 -8.05
N VAL A 51 5.78 -4.39 -9.32
CA VAL A 51 4.63 -5.13 -9.82
C VAL A 51 4.98 -6.61 -9.85
N VAL A 52 4.12 -7.43 -9.25
CA VAL A 52 4.29 -8.88 -9.22
C VAL A 52 3.09 -9.52 -9.90
N SER A 53 3.34 -10.33 -10.91
CA SER A 53 2.30 -11.07 -11.60
C SER A 53 1.79 -12.20 -10.74
N ALA A 54 0.53 -12.57 -10.93
CA ALA A 54 -0.03 -13.76 -10.33
C ALA A 54 0.80 -14.98 -10.73
N GLY A 55 1.06 -15.87 -9.79
CA GLY A 55 1.86 -17.06 -10.05
C GLY A 55 3.37 -16.89 -9.91
N VAL A 56 3.85 -15.65 -9.75
CA VAL A 56 5.26 -15.42 -9.44
C VAL A 56 5.47 -15.62 -7.93
N ASP A 57 6.69 -15.95 -7.54
CA ASP A 57 7.01 -16.19 -6.13
C ASP A 57 6.90 -14.88 -5.33
N LEU A 58 5.73 -14.66 -4.76
CA LEU A 58 5.47 -13.47 -3.96
C LEU A 58 6.30 -13.46 -2.69
N THR A 59 6.57 -14.61 -2.11
CA THR A 59 7.37 -14.70 -0.89
C THR A 59 8.75 -14.08 -1.09
N GLN A 60 9.39 -14.41 -2.22
CA GLN A 60 10.69 -13.84 -2.53
C GLN A 60 10.60 -12.34 -2.76
N ALA A 61 9.59 -11.89 -3.47
CA ALA A 61 9.39 -10.46 -3.71
C ALA A 61 9.22 -9.69 -2.39
N LEU A 62 8.46 -10.24 -1.44
CA LEU A 62 8.28 -9.61 -0.12
C LEU A 62 9.61 -9.53 0.64
N ARG A 63 10.40 -10.58 0.61
CA ARG A 63 11.69 -10.61 1.29
C ARG A 63 12.70 -9.65 0.67
N GLU A 64 12.68 -9.55 -0.65
CA GLU A 64 13.61 -8.72 -1.39
C GLU A 64 13.29 -7.24 -1.24
N HIS A 65 12.02 -6.86 -1.39
CA HIS A 65 11.62 -5.47 -1.45
C HIS A 65 11.18 -4.90 -0.11
N ARG A 66 10.80 -5.76 0.84
CA ARG A 66 10.34 -5.36 2.17
C ARG A 66 9.31 -4.24 2.07
N PRO A 67 8.18 -4.48 1.40
CA PRO A 67 7.23 -3.42 1.14
C PRO A 67 6.56 -2.91 2.41
N MET A 68 6.11 -1.65 2.35
CA MET A 68 5.31 -1.07 3.41
C MET A 68 3.83 -1.42 3.25
N ALA A 69 3.42 -1.85 2.06
CA ALA A 69 2.04 -2.19 1.76
C ALA A 69 1.96 -3.06 0.51
N VAL A 70 0.88 -3.82 0.41
CA VAL A 70 0.57 -4.62 -0.78
C VAL A 70 -0.83 -4.24 -1.25
N ILE A 71 -0.98 -4.06 -2.55
CA ILE A 71 -2.28 -3.85 -3.20
C ILE A 71 -2.48 -4.98 -4.18
N SER A 72 -3.57 -5.73 -4.06
CA SER A 72 -3.75 -6.96 -4.81
C SER A 72 -5.16 -7.10 -5.35
N ASP A 73 -5.28 -7.56 -6.60
CA ASP A 73 -6.55 -8.01 -7.13
C ASP A 73 -6.98 -9.30 -6.41
N VAL A 74 -8.28 -9.47 -6.24
CA VAL A 74 -8.85 -10.68 -5.63
C VAL A 74 -9.55 -11.55 -6.67
N ASP A 75 -10.15 -10.92 -7.66
CA ASP A 75 -11.06 -11.53 -8.61
C ASP A 75 -10.37 -12.23 -9.78
N GLY A 76 -9.14 -12.60 -9.64
CA GLY A 76 -8.44 -13.37 -10.65
C GLY A 76 -8.93 -14.81 -10.71
N GLU A 77 -8.68 -15.46 -11.83
CA GLU A 77 -8.86 -16.91 -11.90
C GLU A 77 -7.93 -17.55 -10.87
N GLU A 78 -8.18 -18.63 -10.33
CA GLU A 78 -7.36 -19.32 -9.31
C GLU A 78 -7.28 -18.58 -7.97
N GLN A 79 -8.17 -17.60 -7.73
CA GLN A 79 -8.27 -16.92 -6.43
C GLN A 79 -6.95 -16.28 -5.98
N ASP A 80 -6.30 -15.56 -6.87
CA ASP A 80 -4.98 -14.99 -6.64
C ASP A 80 -4.90 -14.11 -5.39
N GLY A 81 -5.98 -13.36 -5.11
CA GLY A 81 -6.03 -12.52 -3.91
C GLY A 81 -5.96 -13.32 -2.63
N PHE A 82 -6.62 -14.49 -2.58
CA PHE A 82 -6.59 -15.34 -1.40
C PHE A 82 -5.22 -15.98 -1.23
N HIS A 83 -4.59 -16.38 -2.33
CA HIS A 83 -3.23 -16.86 -2.30
C HIS A 83 -2.29 -15.76 -1.78
N THR A 84 -2.47 -14.54 -2.24
CA THR A 84 -1.71 -13.39 -1.76
C THR A 84 -1.85 -13.23 -0.24
N MET A 85 -3.09 -13.29 0.28
CA MET A 85 -3.34 -13.19 1.71
C MET A 85 -2.61 -14.28 2.49
N LYS A 86 -2.63 -15.51 1.98
CA LYS A 86 -1.94 -16.64 2.61
C LYS A 86 -0.44 -16.42 2.69
N VAL A 87 0.15 -15.99 1.59
CA VAL A 87 1.59 -15.73 1.53
C VAL A 87 1.98 -14.62 2.49
N ILE A 88 1.20 -13.54 2.52
CA ILE A 88 1.47 -12.42 3.42
C ILE A 88 1.32 -12.82 4.87
N ALA A 89 0.33 -13.63 5.20
CA ALA A 89 0.13 -14.11 6.57
C ALA A 89 1.34 -14.90 7.07
N ARG A 90 1.99 -15.64 6.19
CA ARG A 90 3.21 -16.39 6.54
C ARG A 90 4.42 -15.49 6.65
N TYR A 91 4.45 -14.40 5.88
CA TYR A 91 5.55 -13.46 5.88
C TYR A 91 5.45 -12.48 7.05
N ASN A 92 4.31 -11.79 7.18
CA ASN A 92 4.06 -10.82 8.25
C ASN A 92 2.56 -10.52 8.29
N ARG A 93 1.88 -10.99 9.32
CA ARG A 93 0.43 -10.81 9.44
C ARG A 93 0.01 -9.36 9.63
N ASP A 94 0.93 -8.48 9.99
CA ASP A 94 0.65 -7.07 10.21
C ASP A 94 0.93 -6.19 9.00
N LEU A 95 1.39 -6.77 7.89
CA LEU A 95 1.65 -6.01 6.67
C LEU A 95 0.32 -5.50 6.10
N PRO A 96 0.17 -4.19 5.88
CA PRO A 96 -1.06 -3.64 5.33
C PRO A 96 -1.34 -4.13 3.91
N ILE A 97 -2.57 -4.56 3.68
CA ILE A 97 -3.02 -5.08 2.40
C ILE A 97 -4.28 -4.34 1.98
N MET A 98 -4.35 -3.91 0.72
CA MET A 98 -5.60 -3.47 0.10
C MET A 98 -6.02 -4.52 -0.93
N LEU A 99 -7.23 -5.04 -0.78
CA LEU A 99 -7.80 -6.01 -1.70
C LEU A 99 -8.81 -5.32 -2.61
N LEU A 100 -8.63 -5.48 -3.91
CA LEU A 100 -9.51 -4.90 -4.93
C LEU A 100 -10.50 -5.97 -5.36
N THR A 101 -11.70 -5.96 -4.77
CA THR A 101 -12.67 -7.03 -4.95
C THR A 101 -13.61 -6.84 -6.14
N GLY A 102 -13.49 -5.74 -6.84
CA GLY A 102 -14.34 -5.47 -8.00
C GLY A 102 -15.81 -5.26 -7.67
N GLY A 103 -16.17 -5.13 -6.40
CA GLY A 103 -17.56 -4.95 -5.98
C GLY A 103 -18.32 -6.26 -5.78
N ASP A 104 -17.67 -7.40 -5.89
CA ASP A 104 -18.30 -8.69 -5.69
C ASP A 104 -18.49 -8.99 -4.21
N SER A 105 -19.74 -9.01 -3.74
CA SER A 105 -20.04 -9.20 -2.32
C SER A 105 -19.67 -10.60 -1.82
N VAL A 106 -19.69 -11.60 -2.69
CA VAL A 106 -19.28 -12.96 -2.32
C VAL A 106 -17.77 -12.98 -2.06
N LEU A 107 -16.99 -12.34 -2.92
CA LEU A 107 -15.55 -12.24 -2.72
C LEU A 107 -15.20 -11.43 -1.46
N MET A 108 -15.98 -10.38 -1.17
CA MET A 108 -15.75 -9.60 0.05
C MET A 108 -16.01 -10.44 1.30
N GLY A 109 -17.08 -11.23 1.30
CA GLY A 109 -17.38 -12.12 2.42
C GLY A 109 -16.35 -13.22 2.59
N ALA A 110 -15.87 -13.78 1.48
CA ALA A 110 -14.83 -14.81 1.52
C ALA A 110 -13.50 -14.21 2.05
N ALA A 111 -13.21 -12.97 1.67
CA ALA A 111 -12.01 -12.29 2.16
C ALA A 111 -12.06 -12.09 3.68
N ASP A 112 -13.23 -11.77 4.23
CA ASP A 112 -13.38 -11.66 5.68
C ASP A 112 -13.04 -12.98 6.38
N ALA A 113 -13.57 -14.08 5.87
CA ALA A 113 -13.34 -15.40 6.46
C ALA A 113 -11.85 -15.77 6.39
N VAL A 114 -11.21 -15.49 5.27
CA VAL A 114 -9.79 -15.78 5.08
C VAL A 114 -8.93 -14.92 5.98
N GLN A 115 -9.29 -13.65 6.14
CA GLN A 115 -8.58 -12.75 7.05
C GLN A 115 -8.59 -13.29 8.48
N ASP A 116 -9.76 -13.71 8.96
CA ASP A 116 -9.89 -14.25 10.30
C ASP A 116 -9.11 -15.55 10.46
N MET A 117 -9.20 -16.42 9.46
CA MET A 117 -8.53 -17.72 9.49
C MET A 117 -7.02 -17.59 9.64
N TRP A 118 -6.42 -16.65 8.96
CA TRP A 118 -4.96 -16.50 8.96
C TRP A 118 -4.46 -15.38 9.87
N GLY A 119 -5.35 -14.70 10.57
CA GLY A 119 -4.96 -13.71 11.57
C GLY A 119 -4.34 -12.45 11.01
N LEU A 120 -4.74 -12.06 9.80
CA LEU A 120 -4.29 -10.80 9.20
C LEU A 120 -4.90 -9.62 9.95
N THR A 121 -4.08 -8.63 10.28
CA THR A 121 -4.51 -7.53 11.17
C THR A 121 -4.82 -6.23 10.43
N SER A 122 -4.37 -6.08 9.19
CA SER A 122 -4.49 -4.81 8.47
C SER A 122 -4.90 -5.04 7.02
N VAL A 123 -6.18 -5.40 6.84
CA VAL A 123 -6.74 -5.64 5.50
C VAL A 123 -7.81 -4.60 5.21
N THR A 124 -7.65 -3.89 4.09
CA THR A 124 -8.63 -2.95 3.57
C THR A 124 -9.23 -3.56 2.31
N ARG A 125 -10.55 -3.58 2.22
CA ARG A 125 -11.24 -4.10 1.04
C ARG A 125 -12.01 -2.97 0.38
N THR A 126 -12.09 -3.01 -0.95
CA THR A 126 -12.84 -2.02 -1.71
C THR A 126 -13.99 -2.71 -2.44
N SER A 127 -15.13 -2.04 -2.54
CA SER A 127 -16.31 -2.57 -3.23
C SER A 127 -16.35 -2.18 -4.70
N GLY A 128 -15.27 -1.76 -5.24
CA GLY A 128 -15.08 -1.35 -6.62
C GLY A 128 -13.67 -0.84 -6.73
N PHE A 129 -13.32 -0.22 -7.84
CA PHE A 129 -11.99 0.34 -7.94
C PHE A 129 -11.88 1.55 -7.00
N PRO A 130 -10.85 1.63 -6.14
CA PRO A 130 -10.75 2.72 -5.18
C PRO A 130 -10.47 4.04 -5.86
N MET A 131 -11.03 5.12 -5.31
CA MET A 131 -10.70 6.47 -5.74
C MET A 131 -9.30 6.83 -5.23
N ALA A 132 -8.68 7.81 -5.86
CA ALA A 132 -7.33 8.24 -5.48
C ALA A 132 -7.25 8.59 -3.99
N GLY A 133 -8.27 9.24 -3.43
CA GLY A 133 -8.29 9.57 -2.00
C GLY A 133 -8.28 8.35 -1.10
N GLN A 134 -8.93 7.26 -1.51
CA GLN A 134 -8.92 6.01 -0.75
C GLN A 134 -7.54 5.37 -0.77
N LEU A 135 -6.88 5.38 -1.93
CA LEU A 135 -5.51 4.88 -2.06
C LEU A 135 -4.55 5.69 -1.18
N VAL A 136 -4.65 7.02 -1.23
CA VAL A 136 -3.81 7.89 -0.42
C VAL A 136 -4.02 7.62 1.07
N ALA A 137 -5.28 7.52 1.51
CA ALA A 137 -5.59 7.24 2.92
C ALA A 137 -5.02 5.89 3.36
N PHE A 138 -5.15 4.87 2.51
CA PHE A 138 -4.58 3.55 2.80
C PHE A 138 -3.07 3.62 2.94
N LEU A 139 -2.39 4.30 2.01
CA LEU A 139 -0.93 4.37 2.01
C LEU A 139 -0.39 5.16 3.22
N PHE A 140 -1.03 6.25 3.59
CA PHE A 140 -0.64 6.96 4.81
C PHE A 140 -0.89 6.13 6.06
N GLY A 141 -2.01 5.40 6.12
CA GLY A 141 -2.27 4.45 7.20
C GLY A 141 -1.20 3.37 7.29
N ALA A 142 -0.80 2.82 6.14
CA ALA A 142 0.25 1.83 6.08
C ALA A 142 1.59 2.41 6.55
N GLY A 143 1.91 3.63 6.14
CA GLY A 143 3.13 4.29 6.59
C GLY A 143 3.20 4.46 8.09
N ARG A 144 2.08 4.84 8.72
CA ARG A 144 2.02 4.96 10.17
C ARG A 144 2.25 3.63 10.87
N ARG A 145 1.73 2.54 10.30
CA ARG A 145 1.83 1.21 10.92
C ARG A 145 3.20 0.57 10.73
N THR A 146 3.88 0.88 9.64
CA THR A 146 5.13 0.21 9.27
C THR A 146 6.37 1.08 9.43
N GLY A 147 6.20 2.32 9.89
CA GLY A 147 7.33 3.25 10.01
C GLY A 147 7.77 3.83 8.67
N GLY A 148 6.92 3.74 7.64
CA GLY A 148 7.23 4.27 6.31
C GLY A 148 6.94 5.76 6.17
N MET A 149 7.11 6.53 7.24
CA MET A 149 6.92 7.98 7.22
C MET A 149 8.17 8.68 7.70
N ARG A 150 8.44 9.83 7.12
CA ARG A 150 9.58 10.66 7.53
C ARG A 150 9.20 12.13 7.47
N LEU A 151 9.90 12.93 8.25
CA LEU A 151 9.75 14.39 8.21
C LEU A 151 10.68 14.96 7.16
N VAL A 152 10.15 15.85 6.35
CA VAL A 152 10.94 16.54 5.32
C VAL A 152 10.66 18.03 5.38
N PRO A 153 11.61 18.88 5.01
CA PRO A 153 11.35 20.32 4.90
C PRO A 153 10.35 20.60 3.79
N ILE A 154 9.51 21.56 4.02
CA ILE A 154 8.53 22.00 3.01
C ILE A 154 9.24 22.88 1.97
#